data_031a784d889bdb7ca13973de55dfc199
#
_entry.id   031a784d889bdb7ca13973de55dfc199
#
_cell.length_a   1.000
_cell.length_b   1.000
_cell.length_c   1.000
_cell.angle_alpha   90.00
_cell.angle_beta   90.00
_cell.angle_gamma   90.00
#
_symmetry.space_group_name_H-M   'P 1'
#
loop_
_entity.id
_entity.type
_entity.pdbx_description
1 polymer ?
#
loop_
_entity_poly.entity_id
_entity_poly.type
_entity_poly.pdbx_seq_one_letter_code
_entity_poly.pdbx_strand_id
1 'polypeptide(L)'
;MKAPLFEYPSYQYQIDDWSFKKKGLLNRINSQKFVRTTLQTFETDRSTNKKSYLHYFQDLIKPQLFEFCQEAQVTCSMTDCWAVRYKQGDQQTVHTHRGWGFSGVVYVEYDPKHHTPTCFVAPWQDPRTDTTTLAYPQNVKEGTLVIVPSYTLHFVHPNQSRKQRTIISFDLLPKLPEHQSINT
;
A
#
# COMPACT_ATOMS: atom_id res chain seq x y z
N MET A 1 21.57 1.35 28.14
CA MET A 1 20.65 2.16 27.33
C MET A 1 20.39 1.39 26.02
N LYS A 2 19.14 1.21 25.59
CA LYS A 2 18.80 0.56 24.32
C LYS A 2 18.64 1.68 23.27
N ALA A 3 19.46 1.67 22.21
CA ALA A 3 19.36 2.62 21.10
C ALA A 3 19.14 1.84 19.80
N PRO A 4 18.23 2.28 18.92
CA PRO A 4 18.07 1.69 17.60
C PRO A 4 19.30 2.03 16.73
N LEU A 5 19.84 1.03 16.03
CA LEU A 5 20.89 1.25 15.02
C LEU A 5 20.28 1.68 13.67
N PHE A 6 19.06 1.24 13.40
CA PHE A 6 18.34 1.54 12.16
C PHE A 6 16.88 1.85 12.49
N GLU A 7 16.32 2.81 11.76
CA GLU A 7 14.88 3.06 11.71
C GLU A 7 14.33 2.49 10.40
N TYR A 8 13.19 1.80 10.49
CA TYR A 8 12.48 1.30 9.33
C TYR A 8 11.23 2.16 9.13
N PRO A 9 11.26 3.13 8.22
CA PRO A 9 10.18 4.10 8.12
C PRO A 9 8.89 3.47 7.61
N SER A 10 7.79 3.78 8.28
CA SER A 10 6.44 3.54 7.80
C SER A 10 5.59 4.75 8.13
N TYR A 11 4.77 5.16 7.17
CA TYR A 11 3.93 6.36 7.27
C TYR A 11 2.47 5.92 7.19
N GLN A 12 1.65 6.42 8.11
CA GLN A 12 0.23 6.06 8.14
C GLN A 12 -0.63 7.31 8.27
N TYR A 13 -1.57 7.47 7.36
CA TYR A 13 -2.48 8.61 7.30
C TYR A 13 -3.92 8.13 7.24
N GLN A 14 -4.84 9.00 7.62
CA GLN A 14 -6.26 8.82 7.41
C GLN A 14 -6.75 9.83 6.37
N ILE A 15 -7.44 9.37 5.35
CA ILE A 15 -8.07 10.24 4.35
C ILE A 15 -9.34 10.83 4.97
N ASP A 16 -9.41 12.16 5.03
CA ASP A 16 -10.56 12.88 5.55
C ASP A 16 -11.81 12.67 4.70
N ASP A 17 -12.98 12.79 5.32
CA ASP A 17 -14.30 12.66 4.68
C ASP A 17 -14.46 11.39 3.85
N TRP A 18 -13.81 10.30 4.28
CA TRP A 18 -13.77 9.05 3.54
C TRP A 18 -15.16 8.53 3.16
N SER A 19 -16.11 8.56 4.09
CA SER A 19 -17.49 8.09 3.84
C SER A 19 -18.14 8.77 2.64
N PHE A 20 -17.86 10.05 2.43
CA PHE A 20 -18.34 10.81 1.27
C PHE A 20 -17.53 10.48 0.00
N LYS A 21 -16.22 10.43 0.10
CA LYS A 21 -15.30 10.20 -1.02
C LYS A 21 -15.34 8.77 -1.56
N LYS A 22 -15.55 7.78 -0.69
CA LYS A 22 -15.56 6.34 -0.99
C LYS A 22 -16.51 5.98 -2.14
N LYS A 23 -17.76 6.49 -2.11
CA LYS A 23 -18.78 6.15 -3.11
C LYS A 23 -18.32 6.50 -4.52
N GLY A 24 -17.78 7.70 -4.71
CA GLY A 24 -17.28 8.17 -6.00
C GLY A 24 -16.09 7.34 -6.50
N LEU A 25 -15.20 6.93 -5.60
CA LEU A 25 -14.05 6.08 -5.91
C LEU A 25 -14.50 4.67 -6.29
N LEU A 26 -15.37 4.03 -5.49
CA LEU A 26 -15.85 2.67 -5.74
C LEU A 26 -16.62 2.56 -7.06
N ASN A 27 -17.45 3.54 -7.42
CA ASN A 27 -18.14 3.55 -8.71
C ASN A 27 -17.14 3.47 -9.88
N ARG A 28 -16.03 4.19 -9.79
CA ARG A 28 -14.98 4.19 -10.81
C ARG A 28 -14.16 2.89 -10.80
N ILE A 29 -13.84 2.35 -9.63
CA ILE A 29 -13.19 1.04 -9.49
C ILE A 29 -14.08 -0.05 -10.08
N ASN A 30 -15.39 -0.01 -9.81
CA ASN A 30 -16.35 -1.02 -10.27
C ASN A 30 -16.55 -1.00 -11.80
N SER A 31 -16.24 0.09 -12.46
CA SER A 31 -16.25 0.16 -13.93
C SER A 31 -15.00 -0.43 -14.59
N GLN A 32 -13.98 -0.82 -13.80
CA GLN A 32 -12.76 -1.44 -14.32
C GLN A 32 -12.95 -2.92 -14.61
N LYS A 33 -12.19 -3.42 -15.59
CA LYS A 33 -12.05 -4.86 -15.83
C LYS A 33 -11.01 -5.42 -14.86
N PHE A 34 -11.42 -6.31 -14.00
CA PHE A 34 -10.54 -7.08 -13.13
C PHE A 34 -10.18 -8.42 -13.76
N VAL A 35 -8.95 -8.85 -13.57
CA VAL A 35 -8.46 -10.16 -14.00
C VAL A 35 -8.01 -10.93 -12.76
N ARG A 36 -8.48 -12.18 -12.64
CA ARG A 36 -7.98 -13.12 -11.64
C ARG A 36 -6.71 -13.76 -12.18
N THR A 37 -5.63 -13.67 -11.45
CA THR A 37 -4.37 -14.28 -11.86
C THR A 37 -4.35 -15.76 -11.46
N THR A 38 -3.76 -16.62 -12.30
CA THR A 38 -3.65 -18.07 -12.04
C THR A 38 -2.66 -18.38 -10.92
N LEU A 39 -1.69 -17.50 -10.69
CA LEU A 39 -0.62 -17.68 -9.69
C LEU A 39 -0.94 -16.99 -8.34
N GLN A 40 -1.92 -16.11 -8.31
CA GLN A 40 -2.33 -15.36 -7.14
C GLN A 40 -3.83 -15.48 -6.97
N THR A 41 -4.28 -15.63 -5.72
CA THR A 41 -5.69 -15.86 -5.45
C THR A 41 -6.42 -14.54 -5.17
N PHE A 42 -6.34 -13.56 -6.09
CA PHE A 42 -7.07 -12.29 -6.02
C PHE A 42 -7.39 -11.74 -7.41
N GLU A 43 -8.27 -10.76 -7.46
CA GLU A 43 -8.60 -10.02 -8.68
C GLU A 43 -7.93 -8.65 -8.69
N THR A 44 -7.37 -8.24 -9.84
CA THR A 44 -6.71 -6.95 -9.99
C THR A 44 -6.93 -6.36 -11.37
N ASP A 45 -6.88 -5.03 -11.46
CA ASP A 45 -6.88 -4.29 -12.71
C ASP A 45 -5.46 -3.85 -13.14
N ARG A 46 -4.41 -4.43 -12.54
CA ARG A 46 -3.02 -4.01 -12.78
C ARG A 46 -2.64 -3.99 -14.26
N SER A 47 -3.11 -4.97 -15.03
CA SER A 47 -2.84 -5.07 -16.48
C SER A 47 -3.64 -4.08 -17.34
N THR A 48 -4.55 -3.32 -16.76
CA THR A 48 -5.38 -2.36 -17.49
C THR A 48 -4.62 -1.04 -17.68
N ASN A 49 -4.41 -0.61 -18.94
CA ASN A 49 -3.64 0.59 -19.26
C ASN A 49 -4.34 1.90 -18.86
N LYS A 50 -5.68 1.96 -18.93
CA LYS A 50 -6.46 3.13 -18.54
C LYS A 50 -7.32 2.82 -17.32
N LYS A 51 -7.11 3.54 -16.24
CA LYS A 51 -7.86 3.40 -15.00
C LYS A 51 -8.76 4.61 -14.79
N SER A 52 -10.07 4.42 -14.86
CA SER A 52 -11.07 5.50 -14.75
C SER A 52 -11.04 6.23 -13.40
N TYR A 53 -10.48 5.60 -12.38
CA TYR A 53 -10.36 6.17 -11.04
C TYR A 53 -9.03 6.92 -10.81
N LEU A 54 -8.02 6.81 -11.69
CA LEU A 54 -6.65 7.26 -11.39
C LEU A 54 -6.58 8.74 -10.98
N HIS A 55 -7.10 9.65 -11.81
CA HIS A 55 -7.07 11.08 -11.49
C HIS A 55 -7.87 11.41 -10.23
N TYR A 56 -9.06 10.82 -10.11
CA TYR A 56 -9.87 11.00 -8.90
C TYR A 56 -9.15 10.50 -7.64
N PHE A 57 -8.46 9.36 -7.73
CA PHE A 57 -7.69 8.80 -6.64
C PHE A 57 -6.48 9.69 -6.28
N GLN A 58 -5.74 10.17 -7.29
CA GLN A 58 -4.61 11.08 -7.07
C GLN A 58 -5.03 12.36 -6.35
N ASP A 59 -6.13 12.98 -6.79
CA ASP A 59 -6.68 14.18 -6.12
C ASP A 59 -7.13 13.87 -4.70
N LEU A 60 -7.71 12.69 -4.48
CA LEU A 60 -8.23 12.26 -3.18
C LEU A 60 -7.13 12.08 -2.12
N ILE A 61 -5.97 11.54 -2.50
CA ILE A 61 -4.85 11.29 -1.58
C ILE A 61 -3.79 12.40 -1.58
N LYS A 62 -3.97 13.43 -2.39
CA LYS A 62 -2.99 14.53 -2.56
C LYS A 62 -2.59 15.20 -1.24
N PRO A 63 -3.50 15.49 -0.29
CA PRO A 63 -3.11 16.06 1.01
C PRO A 63 -2.14 15.15 1.78
N GLN A 64 -2.44 13.84 1.85
CA GLN A 64 -1.62 12.88 2.58
C GLN A 64 -0.28 12.61 1.88
N LEU A 65 -0.26 12.65 0.54
CA LEU A 65 1.01 12.58 -0.20
C LEU A 65 1.89 13.82 0.03
N PHE A 66 1.28 14.99 0.17
CA PHE A 66 2.02 16.20 0.51
C PHE A 66 2.64 16.09 1.90
N GLU A 67 1.87 15.68 2.91
CA GLU A 67 2.34 15.44 4.27
C GLU A 67 3.48 14.40 4.30
N PHE A 68 3.28 13.26 3.62
CA PHE A 68 4.33 12.25 3.45
C PHE A 68 5.62 12.83 2.85
N CYS A 69 5.52 13.63 1.79
CA CYS A 69 6.70 14.23 1.15
C CYS A 69 7.46 15.17 2.09
N GLN A 70 6.74 15.89 2.97
CA GLN A 70 7.36 16.75 3.99
C GLN A 70 8.06 15.92 5.08
N GLU A 71 7.37 14.91 5.62
CA GLU A 71 7.93 14.04 6.68
C GLU A 71 9.13 13.23 6.19
N ALA A 72 9.02 12.64 5.00
CA ALA A 72 10.09 11.83 4.40
C ALA A 72 11.19 12.68 3.75
N GLN A 73 11.04 14.01 3.68
CA GLN A 73 11.97 14.95 3.03
C GLN A 73 12.27 14.57 1.57
N VAL A 74 11.25 14.17 0.82
CA VAL A 74 11.35 13.76 -0.57
C VAL A 74 10.30 14.44 -1.45
N THR A 75 10.58 14.54 -2.73
CA THR A 75 9.57 14.83 -3.76
C THR A 75 9.35 13.57 -4.57
N CYS A 76 8.10 13.11 -4.67
CA CYS A 76 7.78 11.86 -5.36
C CYS A 76 6.83 12.06 -6.55
N SER A 77 6.91 11.14 -7.50
CA SER A 77 5.90 10.98 -8.55
C SER A 77 5.30 9.57 -8.47
N MET A 78 3.98 9.47 -8.60
CA MET A 78 3.30 8.18 -8.71
C MET A 78 3.60 7.58 -10.09
N THR A 79 4.14 6.37 -10.11
CA THR A 79 4.57 5.68 -11.34
C THR A 79 3.68 4.51 -11.72
N ASP A 80 2.98 3.93 -10.76
CA ASP A 80 2.02 2.85 -10.96
C ASP A 80 0.91 2.94 -9.93
N CYS A 81 -0.29 2.44 -10.29
CA CYS A 81 -1.45 2.41 -9.40
C CYS A 81 -2.42 1.33 -9.88
N TRP A 82 -2.90 0.48 -8.98
CA TRP A 82 -3.85 -0.59 -9.31
C TRP A 82 -4.75 -0.92 -8.12
N ALA A 83 -5.96 -1.35 -8.43
CA ALA A 83 -6.89 -1.88 -7.43
C ALA A 83 -6.76 -3.40 -7.30
N VAL A 84 -6.95 -3.90 -6.09
CA VAL A 84 -6.95 -5.33 -5.77
C VAL A 84 -8.18 -5.66 -4.94
N ARG A 85 -8.83 -6.78 -5.28
CA ARG A 85 -9.99 -7.33 -4.58
C ARG A 85 -9.66 -8.71 -4.04
N TYR A 86 -9.92 -8.89 -2.76
CA TYR A 86 -9.78 -10.17 -2.07
C TYR A 86 -11.17 -10.66 -1.65
N LYS A 87 -11.66 -11.70 -2.31
CA LYS A 87 -12.85 -12.48 -1.90
C LYS A 87 -12.48 -13.45 -0.79
N GLN A 88 -13.44 -14.17 -0.26
CA GLN A 88 -13.18 -15.20 0.75
C GLN A 88 -12.17 -16.23 0.23
N GLY A 89 -11.14 -16.50 1.03
CA GLY A 89 -10.02 -17.39 0.69
C GLY A 89 -8.89 -16.72 -0.10
N ASP A 90 -9.11 -15.53 -0.66
CA ASP A 90 -8.07 -14.83 -1.43
C ASP A 90 -6.95 -14.31 -0.54
N GLN A 91 -5.74 -14.42 -1.03
CA GLN A 91 -4.50 -14.03 -0.35
C GLN A 91 -3.48 -13.49 -1.35
N GLN A 92 -2.42 -12.90 -0.85
CA GLN A 92 -1.25 -12.53 -1.65
C GLN A 92 0.02 -13.00 -0.94
N THR A 93 0.85 -13.72 -1.66
CA THR A 93 2.11 -14.26 -1.14
C THR A 93 3.12 -13.15 -0.80
N VAL A 94 4.15 -13.49 -0.03
CA VAL A 94 5.24 -12.57 0.32
C VAL A 94 5.92 -12.05 -0.95
N HIS A 95 6.05 -10.72 -1.04
CA HIS A 95 6.66 -10.05 -2.19
C HIS A 95 7.17 -8.65 -1.80
N THR A 96 7.88 -8.02 -2.72
CA THR A 96 8.26 -6.60 -2.70
C THR A 96 7.80 -5.96 -4.02
N HIS A 97 7.90 -4.64 -4.13
CA HIS A 97 7.59 -3.97 -5.39
C HIS A 97 8.85 -3.65 -6.19
N ARG A 98 9.72 -2.80 -5.68
CA ARG A 98 10.94 -2.33 -6.37
C ARG A 98 12.11 -2.28 -5.40
N GLY A 99 13.33 -2.14 -5.94
CA GLY A 99 14.54 -2.00 -5.13
C GLY A 99 14.67 -0.64 -4.44
N TRP A 100 13.97 0.41 -4.92
CA TRP A 100 14.00 1.76 -4.35
C TRP A 100 12.67 2.50 -4.56
N GLY A 101 12.47 3.61 -3.84
CA GLY A 101 11.22 4.36 -3.80
C GLY A 101 10.30 3.88 -2.69
N PHE A 102 9.03 4.21 -2.82
CA PHE A 102 8.01 3.89 -1.83
C PHE A 102 6.81 3.21 -2.50
N SER A 103 6.12 2.39 -1.74
CA SER A 103 4.85 1.78 -2.15
C SER A 103 3.78 2.11 -1.12
N GLY A 104 2.59 2.43 -1.61
CA GLY A 104 1.46 2.78 -0.76
C GLY A 104 0.29 1.83 -0.93
N VAL A 105 -0.51 1.70 0.12
CA VAL A 105 -1.79 0.98 0.11
C VAL A 105 -2.87 1.83 0.77
N VAL A 106 -4.00 2.01 0.07
CA VAL A 106 -5.23 2.60 0.63
C VAL A 106 -6.27 1.51 0.81
N TYR A 107 -6.82 1.41 2.01
CA TYR A 107 -7.89 0.47 2.34
C TYR A 107 -9.24 1.06 1.93
N VAL A 108 -9.77 0.63 0.76
CA VAL A 108 -11.00 1.18 0.18
C VAL A 108 -12.26 0.55 0.78
N GLU A 109 -12.30 -0.79 0.83
CA GLU A 109 -13.32 -1.57 1.54
C GLU A 109 -12.60 -2.42 2.57
N TYR A 110 -12.82 -2.10 3.84
CA TYR A 110 -12.14 -2.76 4.95
C TYR A 110 -12.99 -2.75 6.21
N ASP A 111 -13.19 -3.92 6.79
CA ASP A 111 -13.89 -4.08 8.06
C ASP A 111 -12.90 -4.65 9.09
N PRO A 112 -12.47 -3.87 10.10
CA PRO A 112 -11.46 -4.31 11.07
C PRO A 112 -11.89 -5.52 11.92
N LYS A 113 -13.18 -5.85 11.94
CA LYS A 113 -13.69 -7.05 12.63
C LYS A 113 -13.54 -8.33 11.80
N HIS A 114 -13.35 -8.20 10.49
CA HIS A 114 -13.41 -9.32 9.55
C HIS A 114 -12.18 -9.44 8.66
N HIS A 115 -11.40 -8.38 8.53
CA HIS A 115 -10.23 -8.35 7.64
C HIS A 115 -8.94 -8.15 8.44
N THR A 116 -7.88 -8.82 8.04
CA THR A 116 -6.53 -8.56 8.54
C THR A 116 -5.86 -7.53 7.61
N PRO A 117 -5.15 -6.53 8.13
CA PRO A 117 -4.41 -5.59 7.29
C PRO A 117 -3.22 -6.27 6.61
N THR A 118 -2.58 -5.57 5.68
CA THR A 118 -1.32 -6.02 5.06
C THR A 118 -0.29 -6.27 6.16
N CYS A 119 0.36 -7.44 6.09
CA CYS A 119 1.41 -7.84 7.01
C CYS A 119 2.77 -7.49 6.42
N PHE A 120 3.60 -6.81 7.18
CA PHE A 120 4.98 -6.48 6.83
C PHE A 120 5.94 -7.41 7.57
N VAL A 121 7.01 -7.82 6.88
CA VAL A 121 7.99 -8.77 7.39
C VAL A 121 9.28 -8.00 7.66
N ALA A 122 9.79 -8.06 8.89
CA ALA A 122 11.08 -7.45 9.21
C ALA A 122 12.20 -8.11 8.39
N PRO A 123 13.16 -7.33 7.86
CA PRO A 123 14.27 -7.88 7.07
C PRO A 123 15.36 -8.55 7.92
N TRP A 124 15.13 -8.68 9.23
CA TRP A 124 16.01 -9.34 10.18
C TRP A 124 15.22 -10.24 11.15
N GLN A 125 15.91 -11.19 11.74
CA GLN A 125 15.37 -12.04 12.80
C GLN A 125 15.63 -11.43 14.18
N ASP A 126 14.75 -11.69 15.14
CA ASP A 126 15.03 -11.36 16.54
C ASP A 126 16.14 -12.31 17.07
N PRO A 127 17.33 -11.79 17.45
CA PRO A 127 18.46 -12.62 17.83
C PRO A 127 18.24 -13.39 19.15
N ARG A 128 17.17 -13.08 19.89
CA ARG A 128 16.84 -13.76 21.15
C ARG A 128 15.99 -15.00 20.93
N THR A 129 15.20 -15.02 19.85
CA THR A 129 14.17 -16.04 19.61
C THR A 129 14.35 -16.75 18.29
N ASP A 130 15.27 -16.28 17.43
CA ASP A 130 15.49 -16.74 16.05
C ASP A 130 14.21 -16.71 15.21
N THR A 131 13.33 -15.74 15.49
CA THR A 131 12.04 -15.61 14.81
C THR A 131 11.99 -14.36 13.94
N THR A 132 11.28 -14.45 12.83
CA THR A 132 10.96 -13.31 11.98
C THR A 132 9.86 -12.47 12.61
N THR A 133 10.09 -11.17 12.77
CA THR A 133 9.08 -10.25 13.28
C THR A 133 8.09 -9.87 12.18
N LEU A 134 6.81 -10.06 12.46
CA LEU A 134 5.71 -9.60 11.64
C LEU A 134 5.13 -8.32 12.24
N ALA A 135 4.89 -7.32 11.39
CA ALA A 135 4.34 -6.03 11.79
C ALA A 135 3.04 -5.73 11.02
N TYR A 136 2.11 -5.11 11.71
CA TYR A 136 0.83 -4.70 11.14
C TYR A 136 0.59 -3.21 11.40
N PRO A 137 0.05 -2.46 10.43
CA PRO A 137 -0.42 -1.11 10.68
C PRO A 137 -1.49 -1.13 11.77
N GLN A 138 -1.44 -0.16 12.66
CA GLN A 138 -2.36 -0.08 13.80
C GLN A 138 -3.64 0.67 13.42
N ASN A 139 -4.75 0.31 14.05
CA ASN A 139 -6.04 1.02 13.91
C ASN A 139 -6.51 1.22 12.46
N VAL A 140 -6.21 0.25 11.58
CA VAL A 140 -6.60 0.29 10.17
C VAL A 140 -8.12 0.28 10.04
N LYS A 141 -8.62 1.21 9.25
CA LYS A 141 -10.03 1.31 8.84
C LYS A 141 -10.11 1.75 7.37
N GLU A 142 -11.29 1.84 6.85
CA GLU A 142 -11.49 2.39 5.50
C GLU A 142 -10.93 3.81 5.40
N GLY A 143 -10.26 4.12 4.29
CA GLY A 143 -9.57 5.38 4.06
C GLY A 143 -8.20 5.49 4.75
N THR A 144 -7.75 4.45 5.48
CA THR A 144 -6.35 4.43 5.94
C THR A 144 -5.42 4.27 4.75
N LEU A 145 -4.40 5.11 4.69
CA LEU A 145 -3.28 5.06 3.76
C LEU A 145 -2.01 4.66 4.53
N VAL A 146 -1.29 3.66 4.03
CA VAL A 146 0.03 3.26 4.56
C VAL A 146 1.06 3.36 3.46
N ILE A 147 2.21 3.98 3.73
CA ILE A 147 3.34 4.10 2.80
C ILE A 147 4.59 3.51 3.47
N VAL A 148 5.30 2.67 2.73
CA VAL A 148 6.55 2.01 3.17
C VAL A 148 7.58 2.06 2.05
N PRO A 149 8.88 1.84 2.33
CA PRO A 149 9.87 1.61 1.28
C PRO A 149 9.45 0.44 0.38
N SER A 150 9.63 0.57 -0.94
CA SER A 150 9.15 -0.42 -1.92
C SER A 150 9.81 -1.80 -1.78
N TYR A 151 11.00 -1.88 -1.19
CA TYR A 151 11.70 -3.13 -0.89
C TYR A 151 11.19 -3.85 0.36
N THR A 152 10.20 -3.28 1.09
CA THR A 152 9.61 -3.90 2.27
C THR A 152 8.89 -5.18 1.90
N LEU A 153 9.33 -6.32 2.46
CA LEU A 153 8.64 -7.60 2.32
C LEU A 153 7.25 -7.51 2.97
N HIS A 154 6.23 -7.91 2.24
CA HIS A 154 4.86 -7.89 2.76
C HIS A 154 3.98 -8.94 2.07
N PHE A 155 2.86 -9.24 2.71
CA PHE A 155 1.88 -10.20 2.21
C PHE A 155 0.47 -9.88 2.74
N VAL A 156 -0.52 -10.57 2.21
CA VAL A 156 -1.91 -10.49 2.66
C VAL A 156 -2.37 -11.87 3.06
N HIS A 157 -2.80 -12.01 4.32
CA HIS A 157 -3.41 -13.24 4.83
C HIS A 157 -4.68 -13.60 4.04
N PRO A 158 -5.04 -14.90 4.00
CA PRO A 158 -6.32 -15.33 3.43
C PRO A 158 -7.48 -14.54 4.05
N ASN A 159 -8.33 -13.97 3.19
CA ASN A 159 -9.54 -13.30 3.66
C ASN A 159 -10.53 -14.36 4.19
N GLN A 160 -10.68 -14.44 5.50
CA GLN A 160 -11.57 -15.40 6.16
C GLN A 160 -13.05 -15.02 6.04
N SER A 161 -13.34 -13.79 5.63
CA SER A 161 -14.68 -13.23 5.58
C SER A 161 -15.33 -13.41 4.21
N ARG A 162 -16.67 -13.53 4.19
CA ARG A 162 -17.46 -13.37 2.97
C ARG A 162 -17.52 -11.94 2.46
N LYS A 163 -17.17 -10.95 3.31
CA LYS A 163 -17.05 -9.56 2.88
C LYS A 163 -15.80 -9.39 2.02
N GLN A 164 -15.95 -8.73 0.88
CA GLN A 164 -14.84 -8.39 0.00
C GLN A 164 -13.95 -7.33 0.68
N ARG A 165 -12.64 -7.53 0.61
CA ARG A 165 -11.65 -6.50 0.91
C ARG A 165 -11.15 -5.90 -0.39
N THR A 166 -11.20 -4.56 -0.51
CA THR A 166 -10.67 -3.84 -1.69
C THR A 166 -9.63 -2.84 -1.23
N ILE A 167 -8.49 -2.85 -1.90
CA ILE A 167 -7.42 -1.87 -1.71
C ILE A 167 -7.05 -1.22 -3.05
N ILE A 168 -6.43 -0.04 -2.99
CA ILE A 168 -5.61 0.50 -4.07
C ILE A 168 -4.17 0.47 -3.61
N SER A 169 -3.33 -0.15 -4.43
CA SER A 169 -1.88 -0.13 -4.27
C SER A 169 -1.25 0.80 -5.31
N PHE A 170 -0.15 1.46 -4.96
CA PHE A 170 0.55 2.37 -5.87
C PHE A 170 2.04 2.46 -5.53
N ASP A 171 2.84 2.84 -6.53
CA ASP A 171 4.27 3.04 -6.38
C ASP A 171 4.64 4.51 -6.58
N LEU A 172 5.58 4.99 -5.75
CA LEU A 172 6.13 6.33 -5.77
C LEU A 172 7.64 6.27 -6.03
N LEU A 173 8.12 7.04 -6.99
CA LEU A 173 9.54 7.23 -7.19
C LEU A 173 9.96 8.63 -6.73
N PRO A 174 10.99 8.73 -5.86
CA PRO A 174 11.60 10.01 -5.52
C PRO A 174 12.18 10.68 -6.77
N LYS A 175 12.03 12.00 -6.86
CA LYS A 175 12.77 12.81 -7.83
C LYS A 175 14.15 13.03 -7.26
N LEU A 176 15.18 12.59 -7.96
CA LEU A 176 16.55 12.92 -7.58
C LEU A 176 16.78 14.43 -7.76
N PRO A 177 17.51 15.07 -6.83
CA PRO A 177 17.94 16.46 -7.03
C PRO A 177 18.73 16.57 -8.33
N GLU A 178 18.49 17.63 -9.11
CA GLU A 178 19.14 17.85 -10.41
C GLU A 178 20.69 17.97 -10.35
N HIS A 179 21.29 17.98 -9.15
CA HIS A 179 22.73 18.13 -8.93
C HIS A 179 23.29 17.10 -7.95
N GLN A 180 23.34 15.84 -8.38
CA GLN A 180 24.34 14.88 -7.90
C GLN A 180 24.84 14.06 -9.10
N SER A 181 25.46 14.73 -10.08
CA SER A 181 26.48 14.10 -10.89
C SER A 181 27.65 13.79 -9.94
N ILE A 182 27.72 12.56 -9.47
CA ILE A 182 28.91 12.03 -8.83
C ILE A 182 29.96 12.02 -9.92
N ASN A 183 30.83 13.04 -9.91
CA ASN A 183 32.08 12.99 -10.66
C ASN A 183 32.91 11.85 -10.06
N THR A 184 32.85 10.69 -10.69
CA THR A 184 33.83 9.60 -10.48
C THR A 184 35.10 9.88 -11.24
#